data_fde373780ea6674f3afd5c81f24512ce
#
_entry.id   fde373780ea6674f3afd5c81f24512ce
#
_cell.length_a   1.000
_cell.length_b   1.000
_cell.length_c   1.000
_cell.angle_alpha   90.00
_cell.angle_beta   90.00
_cell.angle_gamma   90.00
#
_symmetry.space_group_name_H-M   'P 1'
#
loop_
_entity.id
_entity.type
_entity.pdbx_description
1 polymer ?
#
loop_
_entity_poly.entity_id
_entity_poly.type
_entity_poly.pdbx_seq_one_letter_code
_entity_poly.pdbx_strand_id
1 'polypeptide(L)'
;MKLLVFRALWGMTGPVPEQIERIAAAGYDGIEFWPPHIEASRAEILSLAERYKLRVIVGALVTERQALEPELNGLMDYQPFKINLHSGRDSMTRDEGCAFFEEALRVEERLGIPVVHETHRGRIFYTPWDTAFYLRQFDNLKLNADYSHWVNVCERLPGDQTEALDVANRRALHIHGRVGYEEGPQVPDPSAPEYAPHLAWHERQWQQIRQFRQQDGDDVLTFTPEYGPPGYLHTLPHTNVPVADLWQICLWAAERARQTLI
;
A
#
# COMPACT_ATOMS: atom_id res chain seq x y z
N MET A 1 10.87 1.17 -17.53
CA MET A 1 10.49 1.39 -16.11
C MET A 1 10.73 0.12 -15.31
N LYS A 2 11.41 0.20 -14.17
CA LYS A 2 11.72 -0.94 -13.30
C LYS A 2 10.58 -1.14 -12.29
N LEU A 3 10.13 -2.38 -12.08
CA LEU A 3 9.29 -2.74 -10.94
C LEU A 3 10.19 -3.04 -9.74
N LEU A 4 9.95 -2.38 -8.60
CA LEU A 4 10.58 -2.68 -7.32
C LEU A 4 9.53 -3.32 -6.41
N VAL A 5 9.82 -4.52 -5.92
CA VAL A 5 8.90 -5.29 -5.08
C VAL A 5 9.36 -5.25 -3.63
N PHE A 6 8.49 -4.77 -2.76
CA PHE A 6 8.74 -4.66 -1.32
C PHE A 6 8.03 -5.77 -0.55
N ARG A 7 8.50 -6.08 0.64
CA ARG A 7 7.79 -6.96 1.58
C ARG A 7 7.39 -6.18 2.82
N ALA A 8 6.10 -6.18 3.11
CA ALA A 8 5.61 -5.63 4.38
C ALA A 8 6.07 -6.51 5.56
N LEU A 9 6.62 -5.91 6.61
CA LEU A 9 6.94 -6.63 7.85
C LEU A 9 5.67 -7.05 8.60
N TRP A 10 4.53 -6.45 8.26
CA TRP A 10 3.24 -6.83 8.82
C TRP A 10 2.92 -8.31 8.60
N GLY A 11 2.60 -9.00 9.70
CA GLY A 11 2.30 -10.43 9.68
C GLY A 11 3.51 -11.36 9.61
N MET A 12 4.73 -10.81 9.59
CA MET A 12 5.93 -11.63 9.79
C MET A 12 6.14 -11.90 11.29
N THR A 13 6.78 -13.01 11.60
CA THR A 13 7.04 -13.47 12.97
C THR A 13 8.50 -13.75 13.18
N GLY A 14 8.96 -13.70 14.43
CA GLY A 14 10.37 -13.89 14.82
C GLY A 14 11.14 -12.59 14.89
N PRO A 15 12.45 -12.64 15.21
CA PRO A 15 13.31 -11.46 15.33
C PRO A 15 13.39 -10.66 14.02
N VAL A 16 13.37 -9.35 14.10
CA VAL A 16 13.42 -8.45 12.92
C VAL A 16 14.64 -8.71 12.04
N PRO A 17 15.85 -8.97 12.55
CA PRO A 17 17.01 -9.32 11.71
C PRO A 17 16.76 -10.55 10.82
N GLU A 18 16.17 -11.60 11.37
CA GLU A 18 15.85 -12.83 10.64
C GLU A 18 14.76 -12.59 9.57
N GLN A 19 13.77 -11.74 9.90
CA GLN A 19 12.74 -11.34 8.93
C GLN A 19 13.38 -10.62 7.74
N ILE A 20 14.24 -9.63 7.98
CA ILE A 20 14.89 -8.83 6.93
C ILE A 20 15.84 -9.70 6.10
N GLU A 21 16.61 -10.59 6.73
CA GLU A 21 17.47 -11.56 6.03
C GLU A 21 16.66 -12.46 5.10
N ARG A 22 15.53 -13.00 5.59
CA ARG A 22 14.60 -13.83 4.81
C ARG A 22 14.02 -13.06 3.61
N ILE A 23 13.67 -11.79 3.80
CA ILE A 23 13.18 -10.90 2.73
C ILE A 23 14.25 -10.71 1.66
N ALA A 24 15.48 -10.40 2.06
CA ALA A 24 16.58 -10.22 1.14
C ALA A 24 16.90 -11.51 0.35
N ALA A 25 16.94 -12.65 1.03
CA ALA A 25 17.14 -13.96 0.42
C ALA A 25 16.05 -14.33 -0.58
N ALA A 26 14.83 -13.86 -0.39
CA ALA A 26 13.71 -14.06 -1.32
C ALA A 26 13.70 -13.08 -2.51
N GLY A 27 14.70 -12.19 -2.62
CA GLY A 27 14.89 -11.30 -3.76
C GLY A 27 13.92 -10.13 -3.82
N TYR A 28 13.41 -9.67 -2.68
CA TYR A 28 12.70 -8.40 -2.60
C TYR A 28 13.68 -7.22 -2.74
N ASP A 29 13.19 -6.10 -3.28
CA ASP A 29 13.99 -4.88 -3.46
C ASP A 29 13.95 -3.96 -2.23
N GLY A 30 13.06 -4.24 -1.27
CA GLY A 30 12.91 -3.43 -0.08
C GLY A 30 11.94 -3.99 0.95
N ILE A 31 11.82 -3.26 2.05
CA ILE A 31 10.90 -3.53 3.16
C ILE A 31 9.90 -2.38 3.31
N GLU A 32 8.70 -2.71 3.77
CA GLU A 32 7.69 -1.74 4.14
C GLU A 32 7.19 -2.01 5.56
N PHE A 33 7.07 -0.97 6.39
CA PHE A 33 6.65 -1.14 7.77
C PHE A 33 6.13 0.16 8.39
N TRP A 34 5.44 -0.01 9.53
CA TRP A 34 5.01 1.07 10.40
C TRP A 34 5.88 1.07 11.66
N PRO A 35 6.70 2.12 11.91
CA PRO A 35 7.66 2.13 13.02
C PRO A 35 7.10 1.74 14.38
N PRO A 36 5.90 2.20 14.81
CA PRO A 36 5.35 1.82 16.12
C PRO A 36 5.04 0.33 16.28
N HIS A 37 4.99 -0.44 15.18
CA HIS A 37 4.64 -1.86 15.19
C HIS A 37 5.86 -2.78 15.06
N ILE A 38 7.07 -2.22 15.07
CA ILE A 38 8.31 -2.98 14.86
C ILE A 38 9.14 -3.00 16.14
N GLU A 39 9.45 -4.19 16.63
CA GLU A 39 10.31 -4.42 17.80
C GLU A 39 11.79 -4.39 17.44
N ALA A 40 12.23 -3.29 16.84
CA ALA A 40 13.63 -3.03 16.53
C ALA A 40 13.92 -1.53 16.58
N SER A 41 15.14 -1.17 16.94
CA SER A 41 15.57 0.21 16.90
C SER A 41 15.71 0.72 15.46
N ARG A 42 15.53 2.02 15.26
CA ARG A 42 15.79 2.66 13.96
C ARG A 42 17.19 2.34 13.44
N ALA A 43 18.20 2.43 14.28
CA ALA A 43 19.59 2.17 13.91
C ALA A 43 19.79 0.72 13.42
N GLU A 44 19.14 -0.23 14.04
CA GLU A 44 19.17 -1.64 13.62
C GLU A 44 18.52 -1.83 12.25
N ILE A 45 17.35 -1.26 12.02
CA ILE A 45 16.66 -1.34 10.73
C ILE A 45 17.52 -0.73 9.62
N LEU A 46 18.09 0.47 9.83
CA LEU A 46 18.94 1.13 8.84
C LEU A 46 20.19 0.31 8.53
N SER A 47 20.84 -0.25 9.56
CA SER A 47 22.01 -1.11 9.38
C SER A 47 21.69 -2.37 8.58
N LEU A 48 20.56 -3.00 8.84
CA LEU A 48 20.10 -4.19 8.11
C LEU A 48 19.70 -3.85 6.66
N ALA A 49 18.99 -2.74 6.46
CA ALA A 49 18.62 -2.29 5.13
C ALA A 49 19.85 -1.99 4.26
N GLU A 50 20.87 -1.33 4.82
CA GLU A 50 22.14 -1.06 4.15
C GLU A 50 22.88 -2.38 3.84
N ARG A 51 23.02 -3.26 4.84
CA ARG A 51 23.71 -4.56 4.70
C ARG A 51 23.13 -5.40 3.56
N TYR A 52 21.80 -5.46 3.46
CA TYR A 52 21.11 -6.26 2.44
C TYR A 52 20.71 -5.45 1.19
N LYS A 53 21.08 -4.17 1.12
CA LYS A 53 20.76 -3.25 0.00
C LYS A 53 19.27 -3.15 -0.27
N LEU A 54 18.47 -3.17 0.78
CA LEU A 54 17.02 -3.02 0.72
C LEU A 54 16.63 -1.55 0.83
N ARG A 55 15.68 -1.13 0.02
CA ARG A 55 15.03 0.18 0.17
C ARG A 55 13.98 0.12 1.28
N VAL A 56 13.65 1.27 1.84
CA VAL A 56 12.71 1.36 2.95
C VAL A 56 11.51 2.19 2.53
N ILE A 57 10.31 1.64 2.72
CA ILE A 57 9.05 2.39 2.75
C ILE A 57 8.57 2.39 4.19
N VAL A 58 8.23 3.56 4.71
CA VAL A 58 7.65 3.69 6.06
C VAL A 58 6.21 4.18 5.96
N GLY A 59 5.36 3.62 6.80
CA GLY A 59 3.96 4.01 6.88
C GLY A 59 3.64 4.76 8.16
N ALA A 60 2.59 5.59 8.11
CA ALA A 60 1.97 6.21 9.27
C ALA A 60 0.47 6.37 9.11
N LEU A 61 -0.22 6.44 10.23
CA LEU A 61 -1.61 6.86 10.32
C LEU A 61 -1.66 8.27 10.90
N VAL A 62 -2.15 9.22 10.11
CA VAL A 62 -2.38 10.59 10.57
C VAL A 62 -3.85 10.94 10.38
N THR A 63 -4.56 11.12 11.49
CA THR A 63 -5.99 11.44 11.48
C THR A 63 -6.28 12.93 11.69
N GLU A 64 -5.33 13.67 12.24
CA GLU A 64 -5.47 15.08 12.57
C GLU A 64 -4.48 15.93 11.78
N ARG A 65 -4.97 17.00 11.15
CA ARG A 65 -4.16 17.89 10.30
C ARG A 65 -2.88 18.41 10.98
N GLN A 66 -2.98 18.78 12.26
CA GLN A 66 -1.85 19.31 13.02
C GLN A 66 -0.77 18.29 13.35
N ALA A 67 -1.06 16.99 13.21
CA ALA A 67 -0.08 15.92 13.41
C ALA A 67 0.74 15.60 12.15
N LEU A 68 0.35 16.11 10.96
CA LEU A 68 1.03 15.82 9.70
C LEU A 68 2.52 16.18 9.73
N GLU A 69 2.84 17.41 10.11
CA GLU A 69 4.23 17.88 10.09
C GLU A 69 5.16 17.12 11.07
N PRO A 70 4.82 16.97 12.37
CA PRO A 70 5.67 16.21 13.28
C PRO A 70 5.79 14.72 12.90
N GLU A 71 4.70 14.09 12.48
CA GLU A 71 4.73 12.67 12.09
C GLU A 71 5.58 12.44 10.84
N LEU A 72 5.35 13.18 9.77
CA LEU A 72 6.09 13.02 8.53
C LEU A 72 7.57 13.35 8.70
N ASN A 73 7.92 14.41 9.47
CA ASN A 73 9.32 14.72 9.77
C ASN A 73 9.99 13.60 10.59
N GLY A 74 9.28 12.99 11.54
CA GLY A 74 9.80 11.86 12.31
C GLY A 74 10.11 10.62 11.46
N LEU A 75 9.34 10.38 10.40
CA LEU A 75 9.58 9.29 9.48
C LEU A 75 10.85 9.47 8.63
N MET A 76 11.27 10.72 8.36
CA MET A 76 12.49 11.00 7.61
C MET A 76 13.76 10.44 8.25
N ASP A 77 13.74 10.24 9.55
CA ASP A 77 14.83 9.60 10.30
C ASP A 77 15.12 8.16 9.83
N TYR A 78 14.18 7.48 9.17
CA TYR A 78 14.36 6.17 8.57
C TYR A 78 14.95 6.21 7.16
N GLN A 79 15.33 7.38 6.65
CA GLN A 79 15.85 7.59 5.30
C GLN A 79 14.98 6.92 4.23
N PRO A 80 13.65 7.13 4.24
CA PRO A 80 12.75 6.35 3.43
C PRO A 80 12.90 6.69 1.94
N PHE A 81 12.74 5.66 1.11
CA PHE A 81 12.57 5.81 -0.33
C PHE A 81 11.20 6.43 -0.67
N LYS A 82 10.20 6.15 0.18
CA LYS A 82 8.82 6.62 0.05
C LYS A 82 8.12 6.56 1.41
N ILE A 83 7.15 7.44 1.63
CA ILE A 83 6.25 7.37 2.78
C ILE A 83 4.86 6.93 2.29
N ASN A 84 4.26 5.92 2.96
CA ASN A 84 2.86 5.52 2.78
C ASN A 84 2.01 6.07 3.92
N LEU A 85 0.98 6.87 3.61
CA LEU A 85 0.18 7.57 4.61
C LEU A 85 -1.28 7.10 4.60
N HIS A 86 -1.76 6.61 5.72
CA HIS A 86 -3.19 6.48 5.99
C HIS A 86 -3.74 7.83 6.45
N SER A 87 -4.52 8.48 5.59
CA SER A 87 -4.88 9.89 5.69
C SER A 87 -6.28 10.10 6.24
N GLY A 88 -6.38 10.82 7.36
CA GLY A 88 -7.63 11.27 7.95
C GLY A 88 -8.59 10.15 8.34
N ARG A 89 -9.88 10.44 8.29
CA ARG A 89 -10.99 9.52 8.59
C ARG A 89 -12.07 9.64 7.52
N ASP A 90 -12.76 8.55 7.25
CA ASP A 90 -13.93 8.49 6.33
C ASP A 90 -15.13 9.33 6.80
N SER A 91 -15.17 9.67 8.09
CA SER A 91 -16.21 10.55 8.68
C SER A 91 -15.95 12.04 8.50
N MET A 92 -14.79 12.44 7.93
CA MET A 92 -14.51 13.85 7.66
C MET A 92 -15.41 14.37 6.54
N THR A 93 -15.88 15.61 6.71
CA THR A 93 -16.53 16.35 5.63
C THR A 93 -15.53 16.62 4.51
N ARG A 94 -16.02 16.95 3.31
CA ARG A 94 -15.14 17.31 2.19
C ARG A 94 -14.26 18.52 2.49
N ASP A 95 -14.79 19.50 3.20
CA ASP A 95 -14.02 20.70 3.59
C ASP A 95 -12.90 20.35 4.58
N GLU A 96 -13.17 19.50 5.58
CA GLU A 96 -12.14 19.00 6.49
C GLU A 96 -11.07 18.18 5.76
N GLY A 97 -11.49 17.32 4.80
CA GLY A 97 -10.58 16.56 3.96
C GLY A 97 -9.73 17.45 3.05
N CYS A 98 -10.31 18.51 2.45
CA CYS A 98 -9.56 19.49 1.68
C CYS A 98 -8.51 20.19 2.55
N ALA A 99 -8.90 20.68 3.73
CA ALA A 99 -7.98 21.33 4.66
C ALA A 99 -6.86 20.37 5.14
N PHE A 100 -7.17 19.06 5.27
CA PHE A 100 -6.16 18.03 5.57
C PHE A 100 -5.14 17.90 4.44
N PHE A 101 -5.59 17.79 3.17
CA PHE A 101 -4.69 17.61 2.04
C PHE A 101 -3.92 18.89 1.66
N GLU A 102 -4.47 20.08 1.88
CA GLU A 102 -3.72 21.33 1.76
C GLU A 102 -2.51 21.34 2.69
N GLU A 103 -2.68 20.95 3.95
CA GLU A 103 -1.59 20.85 4.90
C GLU A 103 -0.62 19.70 4.56
N ALA A 104 -1.14 18.53 4.16
CA ALA A 104 -0.32 17.40 3.76
C ALA A 104 0.64 17.79 2.62
N LEU A 105 0.12 18.36 1.54
CA LEU A 105 0.91 18.81 0.40
C LEU A 105 1.94 19.88 0.76
N ARG A 106 1.58 20.82 1.68
CA ARG A 106 2.53 21.83 2.19
C ARG A 106 3.71 21.21 2.94
N VAL A 107 3.46 20.14 3.69
CA VAL A 107 4.53 19.40 4.39
C VAL A 107 5.36 18.60 3.40
N GLU A 108 4.70 17.85 2.51
CA GLU A 108 5.34 16.97 1.53
C GLU A 108 6.31 17.70 0.60
N GLU A 109 5.96 18.91 0.15
CA GLU A 109 6.83 19.74 -0.68
C GLU A 109 8.21 19.96 -0.05
N ARG A 110 8.27 20.03 1.29
CA ARG A 110 9.51 20.25 2.03
C ARG A 110 10.33 18.98 2.28
N LEU A 111 9.70 17.81 2.20
CA LEU A 111 10.38 16.55 2.47
C LEU A 111 11.30 16.11 1.32
N GLY A 112 10.98 16.49 0.09
CA GLY A 112 11.76 16.17 -1.10
C GLY A 112 11.77 14.68 -1.50
N ILE A 113 10.86 13.89 -0.92
CA ILE A 113 10.65 12.47 -1.27
C ILE A 113 9.16 12.22 -1.55
N PRO A 114 8.81 11.17 -2.31
CA PRO A 114 7.42 10.86 -2.56
C PRO A 114 6.67 10.45 -1.28
N VAL A 115 5.53 11.10 -1.03
CA VAL A 115 4.51 10.66 -0.09
C VAL A 115 3.32 10.16 -0.90
N VAL A 116 2.77 9.02 -0.54
CA VAL A 116 1.59 8.43 -1.17
C VAL A 116 0.51 8.19 -0.14
N HIS A 117 -0.73 8.54 -0.50
CA HIS A 117 -1.89 8.39 0.37
C HIS A 117 -2.61 7.10 -0.01
N GLU A 118 -2.79 6.22 0.97
CA GLU A 118 -3.39 4.92 0.71
C GLU A 118 -4.91 5.00 0.54
N THR A 119 -5.42 4.30 -0.48
CA THR A 119 -6.84 4.02 -0.60
C THR A 119 -7.22 2.96 0.42
N HIS A 120 -7.89 3.37 1.50
CA HIS A 120 -8.15 2.50 2.63
C HIS A 120 -9.51 2.78 3.28
N ARG A 121 -10.27 1.72 3.62
CA ARG A 121 -11.50 1.80 4.41
C ARG A 121 -11.24 2.51 5.75
N GLY A 122 -12.16 3.36 6.20
CA GLY A 122 -11.99 4.16 7.42
C GLY A 122 -11.02 5.34 7.27
N ARG A 123 -10.60 5.69 6.03
CA ARG A 123 -9.75 6.85 5.70
C ARG A 123 -10.47 7.73 4.69
N ILE A 124 -9.93 8.93 4.41
CA ILE A 124 -10.55 9.85 3.44
C ILE A 124 -10.72 9.17 2.07
N PHE A 125 -9.75 8.36 1.65
CA PHE A 125 -9.76 7.67 0.36
C PHE A 125 -10.44 6.28 0.42
N TYR A 126 -11.62 6.18 1.05
CA TYR A 126 -12.34 4.91 1.27
C TYR A 126 -13.21 4.47 0.08
N THR A 127 -13.54 5.38 -0.86
CA THR A 127 -14.33 5.05 -2.06
C THR A 127 -13.69 5.63 -3.32
N PRO A 128 -13.94 5.04 -4.50
CA PRO A 128 -13.44 5.59 -5.76
C PRO A 128 -13.91 7.03 -6.03
N TRP A 129 -15.19 7.32 -5.80
CA TRP A 129 -15.80 8.62 -6.12
C TRP A 129 -15.36 9.75 -5.19
N ASP A 130 -15.24 9.51 -3.89
CA ASP A 130 -14.72 10.52 -2.96
C ASP A 130 -13.22 10.74 -3.18
N THR A 131 -12.45 9.68 -3.43
CA THR A 131 -11.04 9.81 -3.80
C THR A 131 -10.88 10.65 -5.07
N ALA A 132 -11.68 10.38 -6.12
CA ALA A 132 -11.63 11.17 -7.36
C ALA A 132 -12.00 12.64 -7.14
N PHE A 133 -12.89 12.96 -6.18
CA PHE A 133 -13.17 14.33 -5.80
C PHE A 133 -11.89 15.06 -5.36
N TYR A 134 -11.15 14.52 -4.41
CA TYR A 134 -9.92 15.15 -3.90
C TYR A 134 -8.81 15.20 -4.95
N LEU A 135 -8.64 14.15 -5.75
CA LEU A 135 -7.64 14.12 -6.81
C LEU A 135 -7.86 15.14 -7.92
N ARG A 136 -9.13 15.56 -8.13
CA ARG A 136 -9.47 16.65 -9.04
C ARG A 136 -9.25 18.04 -8.43
N GLN A 137 -9.25 18.16 -7.11
CA GLN A 137 -8.96 19.41 -6.40
C GLN A 137 -7.44 19.63 -6.24
N PHE A 138 -6.68 18.55 -6.10
CA PHE A 138 -5.26 18.60 -5.76
C PHE A 138 -4.42 17.79 -6.76
N ASP A 139 -3.82 18.48 -7.72
CA ASP A 139 -3.04 17.83 -8.78
C ASP A 139 -1.78 17.12 -8.29
N ASN A 140 -1.23 17.52 -7.16
CA ASN A 140 -0.01 16.96 -6.60
C ASN A 140 -0.24 15.75 -5.70
N LEU A 141 -1.49 15.43 -5.30
CA LEU A 141 -1.77 14.24 -4.51
C LEU A 141 -1.38 12.97 -5.27
N LYS A 142 -0.69 12.08 -4.57
CA LYS A 142 -0.25 10.77 -5.09
C LYS A 142 -0.84 9.65 -4.24
N LEU A 143 -1.11 8.52 -4.89
CA LEU A 143 -1.76 7.39 -4.23
C LEU A 143 -0.81 6.22 -4.03
N ASN A 144 -1.04 5.49 -2.93
CA ASN A 144 -0.84 4.08 -2.82
C ASN A 144 -2.16 3.38 -3.16
N ALA A 145 -2.18 2.63 -4.24
CA ALA A 145 -3.39 1.97 -4.74
C ALA A 145 -3.60 0.63 -4.05
N ASP A 146 -4.33 0.63 -2.92
CA ASP A 146 -4.91 -0.57 -2.32
C ASP A 146 -6.42 -0.62 -2.64
N TYR A 147 -6.75 -1.10 -3.82
CA TYR A 147 -8.14 -1.17 -4.26
C TYR A 147 -8.92 -2.33 -3.64
N SER A 148 -8.27 -3.19 -2.88
CA SER A 148 -8.95 -4.25 -2.14
C SER A 148 -9.95 -3.68 -1.13
N HIS A 149 -9.63 -2.52 -0.54
CA HIS A 149 -10.54 -1.81 0.34
C HIS A 149 -11.75 -1.25 -0.40
N TRP A 150 -11.57 -0.76 -1.62
CA TRP A 150 -12.70 -0.27 -2.42
C TRP A 150 -13.67 -1.39 -2.81
N VAL A 151 -13.15 -2.58 -3.17
CA VAL A 151 -14.00 -3.73 -3.47
C VAL A 151 -14.88 -4.08 -2.27
N ASN A 152 -14.28 -4.14 -1.08
CA ASN A 152 -15.01 -4.42 0.15
C ASN A 152 -16.03 -3.32 0.52
N VAL A 153 -15.64 -2.03 0.46
CA VAL A 153 -16.54 -0.92 0.80
C VAL A 153 -17.69 -0.78 -0.20
N CYS A 154 -17.43 -1.05 -1.48
CA CYS A 154 -18.45 -1.00 -2.53
C CYS A 154 -19.30 -2.28 -2.61
N GLU A 155 -18.94 -3.34 -1.87
CA GLU A 155 -19.55 -4.67 -1.92
C GLU A 155 -19.67 -5.21 -3.37
N ARG A 156 -18.72 -4.85 -4.22
CA ARG A 156 -18.59 -5.30 -5.61
C ARG A 156 -17.24 -4.89 -6.19
N LEU A 157 -16.88 -5.50 -7.31
CA LEU A 157 -15.80 -4.97 -8.16
C LEU A 157 -16.26 -3.65 -8.79
N PRO A 158 -15.67 -2.47 -8.46
CA PRO A 158 -16.20 -1.16 -8.89
C PRO A 158 -15.84 -0.83 -10.35
N GLY A 159 -16.04 -1.76 -11.29
CA GLY A 159 -15.76 -1.58 -12.71
C GLY A 159 -16.70 -0.58 -13.42
N ASP A 160 -17.79 -0.22 -12.77
CA ASP A 160 -18.72 0.85 -13.19
C ASP A 160 -18.17 2.26 -12.91
N GLN A 161 -17.12 2.39 -12.09
CA GLN A 161 -16.51 3.66 -11.67
C GLN A 161 -15.31 4.05 -12.57
N THR A 162 -15.46 3.91 -13.88
CA THR A 162 -14.36 4.04 -14.85
C THR A 162 -13.61 5.37 -14.77
N GLU A 163 -14.32 6.50 -14.66
CA GLU A 163 -13.70 7.83 -14.56
C GLU A 163 -12.92 8.00 -13.24
N ALA A 164 -13.46 7.52 -12.12
CA ALA A 164 -12.80 7.61 -10.83
C ALA A 164 -11.55 6.72 -10.79
N LEU A 165 -11.65 5.51 -11.34
CA LEU A 165 -10.51 4.60 -11.47
C LEU A 165 -9.42 5.17 -12.39
N ASP A 166 -9.79 5.80 -13.52
CA ASP A 166 -8.78 6.41 -14.41
C ASP A 166 -8.02 7.54 -13.70
N VAL A 167 -8.72 8.43 -13.00
CA VAL A 167 -8.09 9.49 -12.21
C VAL A 167 -7.17 8.93 -11.14
N ALA A 168 -7.61 7.90 -10.41
CA ALA A 168 -6.82 7.28 -9.35
C ALA A 168 -5.59 6.55 -9.91
N ASN A 169 -5.75 5.77 -10.98
CA ASN A 169 -4.66 5.05 -11.64
C ASN A 169 -3.55 6.00 -12.13
N ARG A 170 -3.91 7.19 -12.65
CA ARG A 170 -2.96 8.23 -13.06
C ARG A 170 -2.16 8.82 -11.91
N ARG A 171 -2.66 8.76 -10.70
CA ARG A 171 -2.02 9.34 -9.50
C ARG A 171 -1.29 8.31 -8.64
N ALA A 172 -1.43 7.02 -8.94
CA ALA A 172 -0.79 5.96 -8.16
C ALA A 172 0.71 5.87 -8.46
N LEU A 173 1.55 6.01 -7.42
CA LEU A 173 3.01 5.82 -7.44
C LEU A 173 3.44 4.58 -6.69
N HIS A 174 2.53 3.94 -5.98
CA HIS A 174 2.72 2.71 -5.24
C HIS A 174 1.48 1.83 -5.35
N ILE A 175 1.68 0.53 -5.28
CA ILE A 175 0.59 -0.45 -5.32
C ILE A 175 0.71 -1.37 -4.12
N HIS A 176 -0.33 -1.42 -3.29
CA HIS A 176 -0.54 -2.54 -2.39
C HIS A 176 -1.29 -3.64 -3.16
N GLY A 177 -0.53 -4.67 -3.54
CA GLY A 177 -1.00 -5.75 -4.40
C GLY A 177 -1.78 -6.80 -3.64
N ARG A 178 -2.83 -6.39 -2.96
CA ARG A 178 -3.77 -7.25 -2.26
C ARG A 178 -5.04 -7.41 -3.09
N VAL A 179 -5.56 -8.64 -3.15
CA VAL A 179 -6.82 -8.94 -3.82
C VAL A 179 -7.94 -8.96 -2.78
N GLY A 180 -8.87 -8.02 -2.93
CA GLY A 180 -10.09 -7.95 -2.13
C GLY A 180 -11.26 -8.62 -2.83
N TYR A 181 -12.31 -8.89 -2.07
CA TYR A 181 -13.60 -9.38 -2.54
C TYR A 181 -14.73 -8.68 -1.76
N GLU A 182 -15.96 -8.94 -2.12
CA GLU A 182 -17.13 -8.20 -1.62
C GLU A 182 -17.24 -8.25 -0.09
N GLU A 183 -16.90 -9.40 0.51
CA GLU A 183 -17.03 -9.65 1.95
C GLU A 183 -15.75 -9.31 2.75
N GLY A 184 -14.69 -8.86 2.08
CA GLY A 184 -13.45 -8.51 2.79
C GLY A 184 -12.35 -7.94 1.91
N PRO A 185 -11.41 -7.19 2.51
CA PRO A 185 -10.31 -6.59 1.75
C PRO A 185 -9.21 -7.59 1.38
N GLN A 186 -9.35 -8.86 1.77
CA GLN A 186 -8.35 -9.89 1.49
C GLN A 186 -9.02 -11.24 1.23
N VAL A 187 -8.80 -11.78 0.03
CA VAL A 187 -9.14 -13.18 -0.24
C VAL A 187 -8.18 -14.11 0.52
N PRO A 188 -8.62 -15.31 0.92
CA PRO A 188 -7.77 -16.27 1.64
C PRO A 188 -6.51 -16.68 0.88
N ASP A 189 -6.65 -16.89 -0.45
CA ASP A 189 -5.56 -17.23 -1.36
C ASP A 189 -5.87 -16.66 -2.76
N PRO A 190 -5.11 -15.68 -3.25
CA PRO A 190 -5.36 -15.08 -4.56
C PRO A 190 -5.07 -16.01 -5.75
N SER A 191 -4.40 -17.14 -5.53
CA SER A 191 -4.13 -18.13 -6.57
C SER A 191 -5.28 -19.13 -6.75
N ALA A 192 -6.23 -19.17 -5.82
CA ALA A 192 -7.35 -20.07 -5.86
C ALA A 192 -8.33 -19.71 -7.00
N PRO A 193 -8.80 -20.69 -7.78
CA PRO A 193 -9.58 -20.44 -8.99
C PRO A 193 -10.91 -19.70 -8.76
N GLU A 194 -11.51 -19.84 -7.58
CA GLU A 194 -12.72 -19.11 -7.19
C GLU A 194 -12.52 -17.60 -7.13
N TYR A 195 -11.29 -17.12 -6.89
CA TYR A 195 -10.95 -15.70 -6.86
C TYR A 195 -10.32 -15.19 -8.16
N ALA A 196 -10.25 -16.01 -9.21
CA ALA A 196 -9.68 -15.60 -10.49
C ALA A 196 -10.32 -14.34 -11.10
N PRO A 197 -11.64 -14.09 -11.02
CA PRO A 197 -12.24 -12.84 -11.49
C PRO A 197 -11.77 -11.61 -10.70
N HIS A 198 -11.62 -11.74 -9.38
CA HIS A 198 -11.12 -10.68 -8.50
C HIS A 198 -9.65 -10.34 -8.80
N LEU A 199 -8.80 -11.37 -8.86
CA LEU A 199 -7.39 -11.21 -9.26
C LEU A 199 -7.28 -10.51 -10.61
N ALA A 200 -8.00 -10.97 -11.62
CA ALA A 200 -7.96 -10.39 -12.96
C ALA A 200 -8.42 -8.93 -12.99
N TRP A 201 -9.39 -8.54 -12.15
CA TRP A 201 -9.81 -7.16 -12.03
C TRP A 201 -8.70 -6.29 -11.42
N HIS A 202 -8.08 -6.72 -10.32
CA HIS A 202 -6.98 -5.99 -9.68
C HIS A 202 -5.77 -5.86 -10.61
N GLU A 203 -5.37 -6.93 -11.29
CA GLU A 203 -4.27 -6.93 -12.24
C GLU A 203 -4.50 -5.94 -13.39
N ARG A 204 -5.73 -5.81 -13.90
CA ARG A 204 -6.04 -4.78 -14.91
C ARG A 204 -5.80 -3.37 -14.39
N GLN A 205 -6.16 -3.08 -13.12
CA GLN A 205 -5.89 -1.77 -12.53
C GLN A 205 -4.39 -1.54 -12.36
N TRP A 206 -3.65 -2.51 -11.85
CA TRP A 206 -2.19 -2.41 -11.70
C TRP A 206 -1.47 -2.22 -13.04
N GLN A 207 -1.93 -2.89 -14.10
CA GLN A 207 -1.40 -2.70 -15.46
C GLN A 207 -1.70 -1.29 -16.00
N GLN A 208 -2.88 -0.73 -15.74
CA GLN A 208 -3.20 0.66 -16.10
C GLN A 208 -2.31 1.65 -15.36
N ILE A 209 -2.11 1.48 -14.05
CA ILE A 209 -1.18 2.30 -13.26
C ILE A 209 0.21 2.26 -13.91
N ARG A 210 0.71 1.06 -14.22
CA ARG A 210 2.01 0.90 -14.88
C ARG A 210 2.08 1.65 -16.21
N GLN A 211 1.05 1.56 -17.05
CA GLN A 211 0.99 2.26 -18.33
C GLN A 211 1.08 3.77 -18.16
N PHE A 212 0.35 4.34 -17.19
CA PHE A 212 0.42 5.77 -16.90
C PHE A 212 1.81 6.18 -16.41
N ARG A 213 2.41 5.42 -15.49
CA ARG A 213 3.78 5.71 -15.02
C ARG A 213 4.80 5.69 -16.16
N GLN A 214 4.65 4.75 -17.11
CA GLN A 214 5.50 4.71 -18.30
C GLN A 214 5.30 5.92 -19.23
N GLN A 215 4.04 6.34 -19.44
CA GLN A 215 3.71 7.52 -20.25
C GLN A 215 4.25 8.81 -19.64
N ASP A 216 4.24 8.91 -18.30
CA ASP A 216 4.79 10.05 -17.57
C ASP A 216 6.33 10.05 -17.51
N GLY A 217 6.98 8.98 -17.98
CA GLY A 217 8.44 8.86 -18.02
C GLY A 217 9.05 8.41 -16.69
N ASP A 218 8.28 7.81 -15.80
CA ASP A 218 8.79 7.32 -14.52
C ASP A 218 9.74 6.12 -14.72
N ASP A 219 10.88 6.13 -14.02
CA ASP A 219 11.86 5.05 -14.06
C ASP A 219 11.47 3.85 -13.20
N VAL A 220 10.62 4.06 -12.18
CA VAL A 220 10.31 3.08 -11.14
C VAL A 220 8.83 3.08 -10.79
N LEU A 221 8.25 1.88 -10.71
CA LEU A 221 6.99 1.60 -10.02
C LEU A 221 7.28 0.71 -8.81
N THR A 222 6.64 0.97 -7.66
CA THR A 222 6.79 0.16 -6.45
C THR A 222 5.53 -0.66 -6.19
N PHE A 223 5.72 -1.88 -5.71
CA PHE A 223 4.65 -2.85 -5.43
C PHE A 223 4.94 -3.58 -4.12
N THR A 224 3.96 -3.66 -3.23
CA THR A 224 4.02 -4.48 -2.01
C THR A 224 2.86 -5.47 -2.01
N PRO A 225 3.10 -6.80 -2.05
CA PRO A 225 2.06 -7.79 -1.81
C PRO A 225 1.68 -7.73 -0.32
N GLU A 226 0.73 -6.86 0.01
CA GLU A 226 0.35 -6.55 1.38
C GLU A 226 -0.78 -7.47 1.87
N TYR A 227 -0.48 -8.75 2.07
CA TYR A 227 -1.41 -9.66 2.74
C TYR A 227 -1.15 -9.68 4.23
N GLY A 228 -2.24 -9.54 5.02
CA GLY A 228 -2.19 -9.44 6.48
C GLY A 228 -2.44 -10.75 7.21
N PRO A 229 -2.03 -10.84 8.50
CA PRO A 229 -2.24 -12.00 9.36
C PRO A 229 -3.72 -12.20 9.73
N PRO A 230 -4.06 -13.20 10.58
CA PRO A 230 -5.43 -13.39 11.08
C PRO A 230 -6.09 -12.12 11.59
N GLY A 231 -7.34 -11.94 11.18
CA GLY A 231 -8.08 -10.68 11.18
C GLY A 231 -8.31 -10.20 9.75
N TYR A 232 -7.31 -10.34 8.88
CA TYR A 232 -7.42 -10.26 7.42
C TYR A 232 -7.36 -11.66 6.79
N LEU A 233 -6.36 -12.48 7.13
CA LEU A 233 -6.31 -13.88 6.71
C LEU A 233 -7.37 -14.68 7.45
N HIS A 234 -8.18 -15.41 6.71
CA HIS A 234 -9.21 -16.28 7.26
C HIS A 234 -8.60 -17.41 8.09
N THR A 235 -9.32 -17.81 9.12
CA THR A 235 -8.95 -18.93 9.99
C THR A 235 -10.08 -19.92 10.11
N LEU A 236 -9.75 -21.17 10.41
CA LEU A 236 -10.74 -22.19 10.70
C LEU A 236 -11.45 -21.87 12.03
N PRO A 237 -12.79 -21.97 12.09
CA PRO A 237 -13.53 -21.79 13.33
C PRO A 237 -13.02 -22.66 14.47
N HIS A 238 -13.15 -22.18 15.71
CA HIS A 238 -12.75 -22.82 16.96
C HIS A 238 -11.24 -23.01 17.15
N THR A 239 -10.48 -23.29 16.10
CA THR A 239 -9.03 -23.56 16.19
C THR A 239 -8.17 -22.33 15.91
N ASN A 240 -8.72 -21.35 15.20
CA ASN A 240 -8.00 -20.17 14.70
C ASN A 240 -6.78 -20.49 13.81
N VAL A 241 -6.73 -21.71 13.26
CA VAL A 241 -5.67 -22.10 12.31
C VAL A 241 -5.87 -21.31 11.01
N PRO A 242 -4.87 -20.59 10.51
CA PRO A 242 -4.94 -19.92 9.22
C PRO A 242 -5.21 -20.89 8.08
N VAL A 243 -6.06 -20.49 7.13
CA VAL A 243 -6.44 -21.34 5.99
C VAL A 243 -5.37 -21.41 4.91
N ALA A 244 -4.37 -20.50 4.97
CA ALA A 244 -3.25 -20.44 4.02
C ALA A 244 -1.98 -19.92 4.70
N ASP A 245 -0.83 -20.13 4.06
CA ASP A 245 0.46 -19.61 4.51
C ASP A 245 0.69 -18.19 3.95
N LEU A 246 0.70 -17.21 4.85
CA LEU A 246 0.85 -15.80 4.50
C LEU A 246 2.15 -15.49 3.76
N TRP A 247 3.25 -16.15 4.12
CA TRP A 247 4.53 -15.96 3.44
C TRP A 247 4.47 -16.45 2.00
N GLN A 248 3.89 -17.65 1.78
CA GLN A 248 3.74 -18.22 0.45
C GLN A 248 2.81 -17.37 -0.44
N ILE A 249 1.71 -16.85 0.12
CA ILE A 249 0.83 -15.92 -0.59
C ILE A 249 1.61 -14.69 -1.07
N CYS A 250 2.39 -14.07 -0.17
CA CYS A 250 3.17 -12.87 -0.53
C CYS A 250 4.28 -13.19 -1.56
N LEU A 251 4.93 -14.35 -1.47
CA LEU A 251 5.91 -14.78 -2.47
C LEU A 251 5.26 -14.98 -3.84
N TRP A 252 4.13 -15.68 -3.88
CA TRP A 252 3.37 -15.92 -5.10
C TRP A 252 2.93 -14.58 -5.73
N ALA A 253 2.37 -13.66 -4.94
CA ALA A 253 1.92 -12.36 -5.42
C ALA A 253 3.10 -11.49 -5.92
N ALA A 254 4.27 -11.55 -5.26
CA ALA A 254 5.48 -10.87 -5.71
C ALA A 254 5.97 -11.39 -7.06
N GLU A 255 6.02 -12.72 -7.21
CA GLU A 255 6.42 -13.36 -8.46
C GLU A 255 5.43 -13.06 -9.59
N ARG A 256 4.13 -13.14 -9.28
CA ARG A 256 3.05 -12.82 -10.22
C ARG A 256 3.15 -11.36 -10.71
N ALA A 257 3.40 -10.42 -9.80
CA ALA A 257 3.61 -9.01 -10.18
C ALA A 257 4.82 -8.84 -11.10
N ARG A 258 5.93 -9.53 -10.83
CA ARG A 258 7.11 -9.52 -11.71
C ARG A 258 6.82 -10.06 -13.10
N GLN A 259 5.88 -10.99 -13.25
CA GLN A 259 5.49 -11.56 -14.55
C GLN A 259 4.50 -10.68 -15.31
N THR A 260 3.58 -10.03 -14.61
CA THR A 260 2.44 -9.32 -15.22
C THR A 260 2.64 -7.83 -15.34
N LEU A 261 3.56 -7.25 -14.57
CA LEU A 261 3.89 -5.82 -14.55
C LEU A 261 5.29 -5.52 -15.15
N ILE A 262 5.67 -6.26 -16.20
CA ILE A 262 6.93 -6.05 -16.93
C ILE A 262 6.74 -4.99 -18.01
#